data_b4f0a19df247612854afb851674901d6
#
_entry.id   b4f0a19df247612854afb851674901d6
#
_cell.length_a   1.000
_cell.length_b   1.000
_cell.length_c   1.000
_cell.angle_alpha   90.00
_cell.angle_beta   90.00
_cell.angle_gamma   90.00
#
_symmetry.space_group_name_H-M   'P 1'
#
loop_
_entity.id
_entity.type
_entity.pdbx_description
1 polymer ?
#
loop_
_entity_poly.entity_id
_entity_poly.type
_entity_poly.pdbx_seq_one_letter_code
_entity_poly.pdbx_strand_id
1 'polypeptide(L)'
;MAFKHLNIHSFPILKATTTQQGRRYLVDGMMWPSVTTVIGHSKKKSIMEWRNRVGEEEANAISKRASTRGNKCHKLCELYLENKSINKYKDDPLSMGLFYQIKPYLDSIDNIPVSYTHLTLPTKRN
;
A
#
# COMPACT_ATOMS: atom_id res chain seq x y z
N MET A 1 -1.08 -10.47 -21.58
CA MET A 1 0.01 -11.35 -21.08
C MET A 1 -0.34 -11.74 -19.66
N ALA A 2 -0.20 -12.99 -19.29
CA ALA A 2 -0.47 -13.46 -17.93
C ALA A 2 0.84 -13.54 -17.14
N PHE A 3 0.82 -13.12 -15.88
CA PHE A 3 1.95 -13.24 -14.98
C PHE A 3 2.08 -14.66 -14.45
N LYS A 4 3.31 -15.13 -14.36
CA LYS A 4 3.62 -16.44 -13.79
C LYS A 4 3.84 -16.32 -12.29
N HIS A 5 3.02 -17.03 -11.51
CA HIS A 5 3.15 -17.08 -10.06
C HIS A 5 3.98 -18.28 -9.63
N LEU A 6 4.97 -18.04 -8.78
CA LEU A 6 5.82 -19.06 -8.22
C LEU A 6 5.50 -19.27 -6.76
N ASN A 7 5.15 -20.50 -6.36
CA ASN A 7 5.00 -20.84 -4.96
C ASN A 7 6.39 -20.94 -4.32
N ILE A 8 6.65 -20.08 -3.36
CA ILE A 8 7.81 -20.16 -2.48
C ILE A 8 7.31 -20.43 -1.06
N HIS A 9 8.23 -20.64 -0.12
CA HIS A 9 7.86 -20.98 1.27
C HIS A 9 6.79 -20.08 1.84
N SER A 10 5.81 -20.66 2.52
CA SER A 10 4.86 -19.91 3.32
C SER A 10 5.55 -19.41 4.60
N PHE A 11 5.49 -18.11 4.82
CA PHE A 11 5.96 -17.52 6.08
C PHE A 11 4.79 -17.43 7.07
N PRO A 12 5.06 -17.51 8.38
CA PRO A 12 4.01 -17.35 9.38
C PRO A 12 3.40 -15.95 9.31
N ILE A 13 2.11 -15.88 9.53
CA ILE A 13 1.38 -14.62 9.59
C ILE A 13 1.72 -13.91 10.89
N LEU A 14 2.31 -12.73 10.79
CA LEU A 14 2.59 -11.88 11.95
C LEU A 14 1.41 -10.96 12.22
N LYS A 15 0.92 -10.97 13.45
CA LYS A 15 -0.11 -10.03 13.88
C LYS A 15 0.49 -8.64 14.09
N ALA A 16 -0.13 -7.65 13.45
CA ALA A 16 0.20 -6.26 13.66
C ALA A 16 -0.66 -5.66 14.78
N THR A 17 -0.05 -4.88 15.66
CA THR A 17 -0.73 -4.06 16.65
C THR A 17 -0.45 -2.60 16.34
N THR A 18 -1.50 -1.79 16.25
CA THR A 18 -1.35 -0.34 16.05
C THR A 18 -1.36 0.37 17.39
N THR A 19 -0.29 1.09 17.67
CA THR A 19 -0.12 1.92 18.89
C THR A 19 -0.08 3.39 18.50
N GLN A 20 -0.08 4.28 19.51
CA GLN A 20 0.15 5.72 19.28
C GLN A 20 1.51 6.01 18.62
N GLN A 21 2.48 5.12 18.79
CA GLN A 21 3.82 5.23 18.21
C GLN A 21 3.94 4.57 16.83
N GLY A 22 2.84 4.04 16.28
CA GLY A 22 2.79 3.38 14.98
C GLY A 22 2.51 1.88 15.07
N ARG A 23 2.60 1.23 13.92
CA ARG A 23 2.36 -0.21 13.79
C ARG A 23 3.56 -1.01 14.25
N ARG A 24 3.31 -2.05 15.06
CA ARG A 24 4.32 -2.97 15.56
C ARG A 24 3.94 -4.42 15.32
N TYR A 25 4.95 -5.27 15.22
CA TYR A 25 4.83 -6.71 15.06
C TYR A 25 5.52 -7.43 16.20
N LEU A 26 4.88 -8.45 16.73
CA LEU A 26 5.47 -9.34 17.72
C LEU A 26 6.24 -10.46 17.01
N VAL A 27 7.55 -10.50 17.21
CA VAL A 27 8.45 -11.54 16.66
C VAL A 27 9.38 -12.01 17.76
N ASP A 28 9.38 -13.30 18.03
CA ASP A 28 10.22 -13.94 19.08
C ASP A 28 10.14 -13.23 20.43
N GLY A 29 8.93 -12.88 20.86
CA GLY A 29 8.68 -12.20 22.15
C GLY A 29 9.04 -10.72 22.19
N MET A 30 9.50 -10.14 21.08
CA MET A 30 9.86 -8.73 20.97
C MET A 30 8.94 -7.97 20.02
N MET A 31 8.66 -6.71 20.36
CA MET A 31 7.84 -5.82 19.53
C MET A 31 8.72 -4.99 18.61
N TRP A 32 8.58 -5.22 17.29
CA TRP A 32 9.32 -4.52 16.25
C TRP A 32 8.45 -3.50 15.53
N PRO A 33 8.96 -2.29 15.23
CA PRO A 33 8.23 -1.32 14.43
C PRO A 33 8.10 -1.80 12.98
N SER A 34 7.02 -1.43 12.30
CA SER A 34 6.90 -1.66 10.86
C SER A 34 7.90 -0.81 10.08
N VAL A 35 8.27 -1.26 8.88
CA VAL A 35 9.14 -0.50 7.97
C VAL A 35 8.59 0.91 7.72
N THR A 36 7.29 1.03 7.47
CA THR A 36 6.65 2.33 7.24
C THR A 36 6.65 3.22 8.48
N THR A 37 6.60 2.65 9.69
CA THR A 37 6.74 3.39 10.95
C THR A 37 8.15 3.98 11.07
N VAL A 38 9.18 3.20 10.77
CA VAL A 38 10.58 3.65 10.80
C VAL A 38 10.84 4.75 9.76
N ILE A 39 10.45 4.52 8.51
CA ILE A 39 10.62 5.50 7.42
C ILE A 39 9.82 6.78 7.69
N GLY A 40 8.60 6.64 8.20
CA GLY A 40 7.71 7.77 8.50
C GLY A 40 8.23 8.67 9.62
N HIS A 41 9.08 8.17 10.51
CA HIS A 41 9.62 8.93 11.63
C HIS A 41 10.38 10.18 11.17
N SER A 42 11.24 10.04 10.17
CA SER A 42 12.02 11.16 9.62
C SER A 42 11.18 12.24 8.93
N LYS A 43 10.00 11.87 8.43
CA LYS A 43 9.09 12.79 7.72
C LYS A 43 8.05 13.46 8.60
N LYS A 44 7.97 13.05 9.87
CA LYS A 44 6.92 13.52 10.78
C LYS A 44 6.92 15.04 10.95
N LYS A 45 8.10 15.63 11.10
CA LYS A 45 8.27 17.09 11.25
C LYS A 45 7.75 17.84 10.02
N SER A 46 8.19 17.44 8.83
CA SER A 46 7.78 18.08 7.56
C SER A 46 6.27 17.97 7.32
N ILE A 47 5.67 16.84 7.70
CA ILE A 47 4.22 16.64 7.59
C ILE A 47 3.48 17.56 8.56
N MET A 48 3.95 17.71 9.79
CA MET A 48 3.35 18.62 10.77
C MET A 48 3.46 20.08 10.32
N GLU A 49 4.61 20.51 9.82
CA GLU A 49 4.81 21.86 9.26
C GLU A 49 3.88 22.13 8.08
N TRP A 50 3.73 21.16 7.17
CA TRP A 50 2.77 21.26 6.08
C TRP A 50 1.34 21.36 6.58
N ARG A 51 0.92 20.53 7.54
CA ARG A 51 -0.43 20.57 8.12
C ARG A 51 -0.72 21.93 8.78
N ASN A 52 0.24 22.48 9.52
CA ASN A 52 0.11 23.80 10.14
C ASN A 52 -0.04 24.91 9.10
N ARG A 53 0.67 24.82 7.97
CA ARG A 53 0.60 25.82 6.89
C ARG A 53 -0.73 25.78 6.12
N VAL A 54 -1.23 24.57 5.84
CA VAL A 54 -2.44 24.35 5.02
C VAL A 54 -3.71 24.48 5.87
N GLY A 55 -3.65 24.15 7.14
CA GLY A 55 -4.78 24.00 8.04
C GLY A 55 -5.26 22.56 8.18
N GLU A 56 -5.77 22.22 9.35
CA GLU A 56 -6.11 20.83 9.72
C GLU A 56 -7.21 20.25 8.82
N GLU A 57 -8.26 21.02 8.56
CA GLU A 57 -9.39 20.55 7.75
C GLU A 57 -8.98 20.28 6.29
N GLU A 58 -8.27 21.23 5.66
CA GLU A 58 -7.80 21.07 4.29
C GLU A 58 -6.76 19.96 4.19
N ALA A 59 -5.84 19.85 5.16
CA ALA A 59 -4.87 18.78 5.21
C ALA A 59 -5.53 17.40 5.32
N ASN A 60 -6.61 17.28 6.09
CA ASN A 60 -7.39 16.04 6.20
C ASN A 60 -8.10 15.71 4.88
N ALA A 61 -8.69 16.71 4.21
CA ALA A 61 -9.35 16.54 2.92
C ALA A 61 -8.36 16.08 1.84
N ILE A 62 -7.19 16.70 1.76
CA ILE A 62 -6.12 16.32 0.83
C ILE A 62 -5.63 14.90 1.11
N SER A 63 -5.36 14.57 2.37
CA SER A 63 -4.88 13.25 2.79
C SER A 63 -5.90 12.16 2.47
N LYS A 64 -7.18 12.41 2.69
CA LYS A 64 -8.27 11.48 2.37
C LYS A 64 -8.36 11.21 0.88
N ARG A 65 -8.34 12.27 0.05
CA ARG A 65 -8.37 12.13 -1.42
C ARG A 65 -7.16 11.35 -1.94
N ALA A 66 -5.96 11.68 -1.46
CA ALA A 66 -4.73 11.00 -1.85
C ALA A 66 -4.74 9.52 -1.43
N SER A 67 -5.17 9.22 -0.21
CA SER A 67 -5.27 7.85 0.30
C SER A 67 -6.28 7.02 -0.50
N THR A 68 -7.46 7.55 -0.78
CA THR A 68 -8.49 6.86 -1.57
C THR A 68 -7.99 6.54 -2.98
N ARG A 69 -7.37 7.51 -3.64
CA ARG A 69 -6.79 7.33 -4.98
C ARG A 69 -5.65 6.30 -4.96
N GLY A 70 -4.75 6.42 -3.98
CA GLY A 70 -3.64 5.48 -3.82
C GLY A 70 -4.12 4.05 -3.60
N ASN A 71 -5.12 3.84 -2.76
CA ASN A 71 -5.70 2.52 -2.49
C ASN A 71 -6.33 1.90 -3.75
N LYS A 72 -7.04 2.69 -4.55
CA LYS A 72 -7.61 2.22 -5.81
C LYS A 72 -6.52 1.82 -6.81
N CYS A 73 -5.50 2.66 -6.97
CA CYS A 73 -4.37 2.36 -7.85
C CYS A 73 -3.63 1.08 -7.39
N HIS A 74 -3.40 0.94 -6.10
CA HIS A 74 -2.80 -0.25 -5.50
C HIS A 74 -3.61 -1.51 -5.81
N LYS A 75 -4.94 -1.43 -5.65
CA LYS A 75 -5.83 -2.56 -5.94
C LYS A 75 -5.87 -2.92 -7.41
N LEU A 76 -5.80 -1.94 -8.30
CA LEU A 76 -5.66 -2.18 -9.74
C LEU A 76 -4.38 -2.95 -10.07
N CYS A 77 -3.24 -2.50 -9.52
CA CYS A 77 -1.96 -3.19 -9.70
C CYS A 77 -2.00 -4.63 -9.16
N GLU A 78 -2.57 -4.81 -7.97
CA GLU A 78 -2.73 -6.14 -7.36
C GLU A 78 -3.56 -7.07 -8.25
N LEU A 79 -4.74 -6.64 -8.70
CA LEU A 79 -5.61 -7.43 -9.57
C LEU A 79 -4.92 -7.78 -10.89
N TYR A 80 -4.20 -6.83 -11.47
CA TYR A 80 -3.44 -7.04 -12.69
C TYR A 80 -2.35 -8.09 -12.52
N LEU A 81 -1.55 -8.00 -11.47
CA LEU A 81 -0.51 -8.98 -11.13
C LEU A 81 -1.08 -10.36 -10.78
N GLU A 82 -2.29 -10.42 -10.24
CA GLU A 82 -3.02 -11.67 -9.98
C GLU A 82 -3.72 -12.25 -11.22
N ASN A 83 -3.56 -11.65 -12.39
CA ASN A 83 -4.26 -12.01 -13.63
C ASN A 83 -5.80 -11.94 -13.52
N LYS A 84 -6.29 -11.05 -12.65
CA LYS A 84 -7.73 -10.81 -12.45
C LYS A 84 -8.21 -9.61 -13.24
N SER A 85 -9.53 -9.60 -13.54
CA SER A 85 -10.14 -8.49 -14.25
C SER A 85 -10.10 -7.18 -13.48
N ILE A 86 -9.73 -6.10 -14.17
CA ILE A 86 -9.75 -4.73 -13.65
C ILE A 86 -10.97 -3.92 -14.13
N ASN A 87 -11.91 -4.56 -14.81
CA ASN A 87 -13.05 -3.90 -15.46
C ASN A 87 -13.93 -3.08 -14.51
N LYS A 88 -13.96 -3.43 -13.23
CA LYS A 88 -14.74 -2.67 -12.25
C LYS A 88 -14.24 -1.23 -12.03
N TYR A 89 -13.04 -0.91 -12.50
CA TYR A 89 -12.45 0.43 -12.39
C TYR A 89 -12.47 1.22 -13.70
N LYS A 90 -13.03 0.66 -14.78
CA LYS A 90 -13.06 1.29 -16.11
C LYS A 90 -13.68 2.69 -16.12
N ASP A 91 -14.64 2.92 -15.22
CA ASP A 91 -15.35 4.19 -15.09
C ASP A 91 -14.69 5.19 -14.12
N ASP A 92 -13.48 4.87 -13.64
CA ASP A 92 -12.66 5.75 -12.79
C ASP A 92 -11.41 6.19 -13.58
N PRO A 93 -11.49 7.25 -14.39
CA PRO A 93 -10.41 7.64 -15.31
C PRO A 93 -9.14 8.04 -14.59
N LEU A 94 -9.24 8.60 -13.37
CA LEU A 94 -8.09 9.03 -12.60
C LEU A 94 -7.28 7.83 -12.10
N SER A 95 -7.95 6.83 -11.53
CA SER A 95 -7.28 5.60 -11.07
C SER A 95 -6.73 4.79 -12.24
N MET A 96 -7.47 4.69 -13.34
CA MET A 96 -7.00 4.03 -14.56
C MET A 96 -5.81 4.74 -15.19
N GLY A 97 -5.81 6.07 -15.22
CA GLY A 97 -4.68 6.85 -15.73
C GLY A 97 -3.38 6.60 -14.94
N LEU A 98 -3.47 6.57 -13.61
CA LEU A 98 -2.33 6.23 -12.75
C LEU A 98 -1.86 4.78 -12.97
N PHE A 99 -2.80 3.85 -13.10
CA PHE A 99 -2.47 2.46 -13.40
C PHE A 99 -1.73 2.31 -14.73
N TYR A 100 -2.19 2.97 -15.79
CA TYR A 100 -1.53 2.91 -17.09
C TYR A 100 -0.12 3.51 -17.10
N GLN A 101 0.16 4.48 -16.22
CA GLN A 101 1.52 4.99 -16.05
C GLN A 101 2.45 3.96 -15.41
N ILE A 102 1.94 3.13 -14.51
CA ILE A 102 2.72 2.09 -13.80
C ILE A 102 2.80 0.79 -14.61
N LYS A 103 1.79 0.50 -15.43
CA LYS A 103 1.63 -0.76 -16.16
C LYS A 103 2.90 -1.21 -16.92
N PRO A 104 3.64 -0.35 -17.66
CA PRO A 104 4.86 -0.77 -18.35
C PRO A 104 5.92 -1.35 -17.41
N TYR A 105 6.01 -0.84 -16.18
CA TYR A 105 6.93 -1.35 -15.15
C TYR A 105 6.45 -2.69 -14.60
N LEU A 106 5.13 -2.87 -14.43
CA LEU A 106 4.57 -4.17 -14.03
C LEU A 106 4.80 -5.21 -15.12
N ASP A 107 4.64 -4.86 -16.39
CA ASP A 107 4.84 -5.74 -17.54
C ASP A 107 6.30 -6.22 -17.68
N SER A 108 7.25 -5.54 -17.04
CA SER A 108 8.65 -5.97 -16.98
C SER A 108 8.93 -7.07 -15.93
N ILE A 109 7.94 -7.44 -15.13
CA ILE A 109 8.07 -8.49 -14.12
C ILE A 109 7.82 -9.85 -14.77
N ASP A 110 8.82 -10.72 -14.77
CA ASP A 110 8.71 -12.06 -15.36
C ASP A 110 7.99 -13.06 -14.47
N ASN A 111 8.34 -13.07 -13.18
CA ASN A 111 7.84 -14.04 -12.21
C ASN A 111 7.42 -13.35 -10.91
N ILE A 112 6.29 -13.78 -10.36
CA ILE A 112 5.77 -13.25 -9.10
C ILE A 112 5.87 -14.34 -8.04
N PRO A 113 6.76 -14.18 -7.05
CA PRO A 113 6.80 -15.08 -5.90
C PRO A 113 5.52 -14.91 -5.07
N VAL A 114 4.81 -16.01 -4.79
CA VAL A 114 3.60 -16.02 -3.99
C VAL A 114 3.91 -16.70 -2.67
N SER A 115 4.49 -15.98 -1.73
CA SER A 115 4.70 -16.48 -0.37
C SER A 115 3.75 -15.89 0.65
N TYR A 116 2.93 -14.92 0.25
CA TYR A 116 2.25 -14.09 1.20
C TYR A 116 1.11 -13.38 0.56
N THR A 117 -0.02 -13.77 0.92
CA THR A 117 -1.26 -13.12 0.54
C THR A 117 -1.52 -11.83 1.33
N HIS A 118 -0.63 -11.46 2.28
CA HIS A 118 -0.87 -10.37 3.20
C HIS A 118 0.23 -9.33 3.26
N LEU A 119 1.19 -9.36 2.37
CA LEU A 119 2.00 -8.20 2.08
C LEU A 119 1.25 -7.16 1.25
N THR A 120 0.06 -7.48 0.81
CA THR A 120 -0.90 -6.44 0.49
C THR A 120 -1.03 -5.58 1.74
N LEU A 121 -0.44 -4.42 1.67
CA LEU A 121 -0.49 -3.43 2.72
C LEU A 121 -1.92 -3.34 3.22
N PRO A 122 -2.19 -3.57 4.50
CA PRO A 122 -3.51 -3.32 5.02
C PRO A 122 -3.76 -1.83 4.90
N THR A 123 -4.44 -1.48 3.83
CA THR A 123 -4.82 -0.12 3.48
C THR A 123 -5.98 0.39 4.29
N LYS A 124 -6.49 -0.40 5.21
CA LYS A 124 -7.48 0.06 6.17
C LYS A 124 -6.78 0.75 7.34
N ARG A 125 -6.61 2.04 7.20
CA ARG A 125 -6.68 2.93 8.35
C ARG A 125 -8.16 3.12 8.64
N ASN A 126 -8.64 2.45 9.67
CA ASN A 126 -9.83 2.90 10.37
C ASN A 126 -9.51 4.20 11.09
#